data_5c8509cf499214f6e0d8c3fdb34e3510
#
_entry.id   5c8509cf499214f6e0d8c3fdb34e3510
#
_cell.length_a   1.000
_cell.length_b   1.000
_cell.length_c   1.000
_cell.angle_alpha   90.00
_cell.angle_beta   90.00
_cell.angle_gamma   90.00
#
_symmetry.space_group_name_H-M   'P 1'
#
loop_
_entity.id
_entity.type
_entity.pdbx_description
1 polymer ?
#
loop_
_entity_poly.entity_id
_entity_poly.type
_entity_poly.pdbx_seq_one_letter_code
_entity_poly.pdbx_strand_id
1 'polypeptide(L)'
;LNLEKLRDEMHYCGAYREYWTGVKDVGDSEGSIELHFVDDVIPGYWWIFPVNENVVNVGIGMVNAERRKQTGIKKSLKKLQHYLIHEHPRFKERFVDATFVEGSGKGWELPFGSPRKGAALQPRRTAMAGAICVGDAASLVDPFSGEGVGNALLSAKLAISLFDREVHSEGLPAEVADEYMVRLWEELGPELSNSFKIQRIVRRKRLMNLFVRKAAKRPALQAALTDALASKEAQKKLHNPLWLARNILL
;
A
#
# COMPACT_ATOMS: atom_id res chain seq x y z
N LEU A 1 -15.07 -18.52 -9.78
CA LEU A 1 -13.88 -17.67 -9.88
C LEU A 1 -12.78 -18.52 -10.48
N ASN A 2 -12.26 -18.15 -11.64
CA ASN A 2 -11.11 -18.83 -12.20
C ASN A 2 -9.94 -18.59 -11.23
N LEU A 3 -9.54 -19.63 -10.53
CA LEU A 3 -8.37 -19.64 -9.64
C LEU A 3 -7.11 -19.65 -10.51
N GLU A 4 -6.92 -18.61 -11.31
CA GLU A 4 -5.60 -18.29 -11.82
C GLU A 4 -4.67 -18.29 -10.61
N LYS A 5 -3.43 -18.78 -10.76
CA LYS A 5 -2.41 -18.80 -9.70
C LYS A 5 -2.39 -17.46 -8.99
N LEU A 6 -3.22 -17.35 -7.95
CA LEU A 6 -3.49 -16.11 -7.22
C LEU A 6 -2.24 -15.57 -6.51
N ARG A 7 -1.21 -16.40 -6.33
CA ARG A 7 0.05 -16.03 -5.67
C ARG A 7 1.18 -15.78 -6.67
N ASP A 8 1.14 -14.63 -7.27
CA ASP A 8 2.37 -14.03 -7.80
C ASP A 8 2.92 -13.08 -6.74
N GLU A 9 4.07 -13.40 -6.19
CA GLU A 9 4.75 -12.64 -5.12
C GLU A 9 5.03 -11.17 -5.47
N MET A 10 4.96 -10.82 -6.75
CA MET A 10 5.04 -9.44 -7.24
C MET A 10 3.80 -8.62 -6.91
N HIS A 11 2.68 -9.28 -6.67
CA HIS A 11 1.38 -8.68 -6.46
C HIS A 11 0.91 -8.81 -5.00
N TYR A 12 1.86 -9.06 -4.09
CA TYR A 12 1.61 -9.12 -2.65
C TYR A 12 2.68 -8.38 -1.87
N CYS A 13 2.26 -7.74 -0.80
CA CYS A 13 3.13 -7.15 0.21
C CYS A 13 2.96 -7.93 1.51
N GLY A 14 4.06 -8.45 2.04
CA GLY A 14 4.07 -8.87 3.42
C GLY A 14 4.14 -7.64 4.31
N ALA A 15 3.32 -7.61 5.34
CA ALA A 15 3.31 -6.56 6.36
C ALA A 15 3.39 -7.16 7.75
N TYR A 16 3.98 -6.41 8.69
CA TYR A 16 4.00 -6.76 10.11
C TYR A 16 3.86 -5.46 10.92
N ARG A 17 3.01 -5.46 11.94
CA ARG A 17 2.78 -4.29 12.77
C ARG A 17 2.68 -4.66 14.25
N GLU A 18 3.00 -3.70 15.09
CA GLU A 18 2.90 -3.73 16.55
C GLU A 18 2.29 -2.43 17.06
N TYR A 19 1.72 -2.46 18.25
CA TYR A 19 1.40 -1.23 18.99
C TYR A 19 2.44 -1.00 20.08
N TRP A 20 2.77 0.28 20.27
CA TRP A 20 3.74 0.75 21.25
C TRP A 20 3.19 1.95 22.00
N THR A 21 3.59 2.12 23.26
CA THR A 21 3.32 3.31 24.08
C THR A 21 4.65 3.99 24.44
N GLY A 22 4.63 5.30 24.71
CA GLY A 22 5.82 6.03 25.16
C GLY A 22 6.88 6.25 24.06
N VAL A 23 6.54 6.14 22.78
CA VAL A 23 7.45 6.46 21.68
C VAL A 23 7.66 7.96 21.59
N LYS A 24 8.94 8.40 21.57
CA LYS A 24 9.32 9.81 21.51
C LYS A 24 9.16 10.40 20.10
N ASP A 25 9.02 11.71 20.05
CA ASP A 25 9.00 12.50 18.80
C ASP A 25 7.96 11.99 17.78
N VAL A 26 6.87 11.44 18.25
CA VAL A 26 5.71 11.13 17.42
C VAL A 26 4.98 12.44 17.16
N GLY A 27 4.65 12.71 15.90
CA GLY A 27 3.91 13.92 15.52
C GLY A 27 2.63 14.05 16.35
N ASP A 28 2.18 15.29 16.48
CA ASP A 28 1.01 15.64 17.27
C ASP A 28 -0.23 14.81 16.91
N SER A 29 -1.18 14.75 17.83
CA SER A 29 -2.45 14.00 17.71
C SER A 29 -3.34 14.44 16.52
N GLU A 30 -2.97 15.47 15.78
CA GLU A 30 -3.72 16.02 14.64
C GLU A 30 -3.55 15.20 13.34
N GLY A 31 -3.05 13.97 13.42
CA GLY A 31 -3.08 13.04 12.31
C GLY A 31 -1.82 12.98 11.45
N SER A 32 -0.69 13.45 11.95
CA SER A 32 0.59 13.26 11.28
C SER A 32 0.97 11.79 11.23
N ILE A 33 1.21 11.25 10.04
CA ILE A 33 1.73 9.90 9.84
C ILE A 33 3.18 9.97 9.37
N GLU A 34 4.01 9.05 9.86
CA GLU A 34 5.40 8.97 9.44
C GLU A 34 5.63 7.75 8.55
N LEU A 35 6.21 7.97 7.38
CA LEU A 35 6.64 6.93 6.45
C LEU A 35 8.15 7.03 6.25
N HIS A 36 8.87 5.98 6.60
CA HIS A 36 10.31 5.91 6.53
C HIS A 36 10.76 4.96 5.42
N PHE A 37 11.35 5.52 4.38
CA PHE A 37 12.00 4.77 3.31
C PHE A 37 13.44 4.44 3.71
N VAL A 38 13.62 3.29 4.33
CA VAL A 38 14.92 2.81 4.83
C VAL A 38 15.52 1.83 3.83
N ASP A 39 16.83 1.91 3.60
CA ASP A 39 17.54 1.05 2.62
C ASP A 39 17.30 -0.45 2.83
N ASP A 40 17.12 -0.85 4.07
CA ASP A 40 16.89 -2.24 4.44
C ASP A 40 15.45 -2.71 4.18
N VAL A 41 14.53 -1.78 3.96
CA VAL A 41 13.10 -2.02 3.76
C VAL A 41 12.68 -1.85 2.30
N ILE A 42 13.41 -1.07 1.49
CA ILE A 42 13.07 -0.82 0.09
C ILE A 42 13.15 -2.13 -0.74
N PRO A 43 12.13 -2.42 -1.59
CA PRO A 43 10.93 -1.64 -1.91
C PRO A 43 9.78 -1.93 -0.94
N GLY A 44 9.56 -0.98 -0.08
CA GLY A 44 8.60 -0.93 0.98
C GLY A 44 8.94 0.22 1.90
N TYR A 45 8.29 0.30 3.03
CA TYR A 45 8.55 1.33 4.02
C TYR A 45 8.28 0.83 5.43
N TRP A 46 8.80 1.53 6.40
CA TRP A 46 8.51 1.40 7.81
C TRP A 46 7.66 2.60 8.23
N TRP A 47 6.67 2.42 9.10
CA TRP A 47 5.77 3.48 9.50
C TRP A 47 5.64 3.61 11.01
N ILE A 48 5.32 4.83 11.45
CA ILE A 48 4.88 5.16 12.81
C ILE A 48 3.61 5.99 12.66
N PHE A 49 2.48 5.44 13.05
CA PHE A 49 1.17 6.08 12.94
C PHE A 49 0.59 6.29 14.33
N PRO A 50 0.36 7.54 14.77
CA PRO A 50 -0.40 7.81 15.99
C PRO A 50 -1.78 7.16 15.91
N VAL A 51 -2.18 6.47 16.96
CA VAL A 51 -3.54 5.91 17.12
C VAL A 51 -4.34 6.79 18.06
N ASN A 52 -3.70 7.21 19.12
CA ASN A 52 -4.20 8.19 20.10
C ASN A 52 -3.00 8.85 20.80
N GLU A 53 -3.26 9.66 21.82
CA GLU A 53 -2.23 10.38 22.55
C GLU A 53 -1.11 9.51 23.15
N ASN A 54 -1.39 8.23 23.42
CA ASN A 54 -0.47 7.34 24.11
C ASN A 54 -0.02 6.14 23.29
N VAL A 55 -0.71 5.79 22.20
CA VAL A 55 -0.48 4.56 21.43
C VAL A 55 -0.12 4.88 20.00
N VAL A 56 0.91 4.23 19.51
CA VAL A 56 1.32 4.28 18.10
C VAL A 56 1.27 2.90 17.45
N ASN A 57 0.87 2.87 16.19
CA ASN A 57 0.98 1.71 15.32
C ASN A 57 2.32 1.79 14.59
N VAL A 58 3.22 0.88 14.92
CA VAL A 58 4.53 0.78 14.26
C VAL A 58 4.54 -0.45 13.39
N GLY A 59 4.91 -0.29 12.13
CA GLY A 59 4.90 -1.43 11.25
C GLY A 59 5.81 -1.29 10.03
N ILE A 60 5.93 -2.39 9.31
CA ILE A 60 6.82 -2.55 8.17
C ILE A 60 6.13 -3.34 7.07
N GLY A 61 6.26 -2.88 5.84
CA GLY A 61 5.76 -3.56 4.65
C GLY A 61 6.83 -3.70 3.57
N MET A 62 6.86 -4.85 2.89
CA MET A 62 7.78 -5.09 1.78
C MET A 62 7.12 -6.00 0.73
N VAL A 63 7.33 -5.69 -0.54
CA VAL A 63 6.88 -6.55 -1.65
C VAL A 63 7.47 -7.95 -1.50
N ASN A 64 6.64 -8.98 -1.54
CA ASN A 64 7.05 -10.36 -1.26
C ASN A 64 8.15 -10.87 -2.20
N ALA A 65 8.07 -10.56 -3.48
CA ALA A 65 9.10 -10.95 -4.45
C ALA A 65 10.49 -10.39 -4.11
N GLU A 66 10.56 -9.24 -3.45
CA GLU A 66 11.82 -8.65 -3.01
C GLU A 66 12.24 -9.18 -1.64
N ARG A 67 11.29 -9.37 -0.73
CA ARG A 67 11.53 -9.99 0.58
C ARG A 67 12.16 -11.38 0.46
N ARG A 68 11.70 -12.19 -0.51
CA ARG A 68 12.26 -13.53 -0.75
C ARG A 68 13.72 -13.54 -1.20
N LYS A 69 14.19 -12.44 -1.77
CA LYS A 69 15.61 -12.28 -2.17
C LYS A 69 16.50 -11.85 -1.01
N GLN A 70 15.90 -11.43 0.11
CA GLN A 70 16.65 -10.98 1.26
C GLN A 70 17.27 -12.15 2.04
N THR A 71 18.33 -11.86 2.79
CA THR A 71 19.03 -12.80 3.66
C THR A 71 19.11 -12.26 5.08
N GLY A 72 19.49 -13.11 6.03
CA GLY A 72 19.64 -12.69 7.43
C GLY A 72 18.34 -12.16 8.04
N ILE A 73 18.46 -11.09 8.82
CA ILE A 73 17.32 -10.46 9.52
C ILE A 73 16.27 -9.89 8.56
N LYS A 74 16.69 -9.43 7.37
CA LYS A 74 15.83 -8.81 6.36
C LYS A 74 14.80 -9.78 5.77
N LYS A 75 15.00 -11.08 5.91
CA LYS A 75 14.04 -12.10 5.46
C LYS A 75 12.77 -12.12 6.32
N SER A 76 12.86 -11.74 7.58
CA SER A 76 11.75 -11.69 8.52
C SER A 76 11.39 -10.24 8.85
N LEU A 77 10.18 -9.82 8.47
CA LEU A 77 9.70 -8.45 8.77
C LEU A 77 9.70 -8.18 10.28
N LYS A 78 9.31 -9.16 11.10
CA LYS A 78 9.35 -9.04 12.56
C LYS A 78 10.78 -8.76 13.06
N LYS A 79 11.79 -9.54 12.60
CA LYS A 79 13.18 -9.33 13.00
C LYS A 79 13.74 -8.00 12.49
N LEU A 80 13.38 -7.62 11.27
CA LEU A 80 13.78 -6.34 10.70
C LEU A 80 13.16 -5.17 11.45
N GLN A 81 11.89 -5.25 11.83
CA GLN A 81 11.23 -4.23 12.66
C GLN A 81 11.91 -4.14 14.03
N HIS A 82 12.19 -5.27 14.67
CA HIS A 82 12.92 -5.30 15.95
C HIS A 82 14.28 -4.59 15.84
N TYR A 83 15.05 -4.86 14.77
CA TYR A 83 16.30 -4.15 14.50
C TYR A 83 16.09 -2.64 14.35
N LEU A 84 15.06 -2.20 13.60
CA LEU A 84 14.76 -0.78 13.42
C LEU A 84 14.43 -0.08 14.75
N ILE A 85 13.70 -0.75 15.62
CA ILE A 85 13.28 -0.24 16.92
C ILE A 85 14.44 -0.17 17.92
N HIS A 86 15.25 -1.23 18.03
CA HIS A 86 16.19 -1.36 19.14
C HIS A 86 17.65 -1.07 18.77
N GLU A 87 18.02 -1.18 17.50
CA GLU A 87 19.43 -1.16 17.11
C GLU A 87 19.74 -0.06 16.07
N HIS A 88 18.77 0.30 15.22
CA HIS A 88 19.02 1.22 14.12
C HIS A 88 19.35 2.63 14.63
N PRO A 89 20.52 3.24 14.25
CA PRO A 89 21.02 4.47 14.84
C PRO A 89 20.06 5.66 14.78
N ARG A 90 19.20 5.71 13.74
CA ARG A 90 18.25 6.80 13.54
C ARG A 90 17.01 6.70 14.42
N PHE A 91 16.64 5.49 14.86
CA PHE A 91 15.31 5.28 15.46
C PHE A 91 15.34 4.79 16.90
N LYS A 92 16.38 4.06 17.31
CA LYS A 92 16.46 3.41 18.62
C LYS A 92 16.21 4.35 19.81
N GLU A 93 16.68 5.59 19.73
CA GLU A 93 16.52 6.57 20.81
C GLU A 93 15.06 6.97 21.04
N ARG A 94 14.22 6.84 20.03
CA ARG A 94 12.78 7.10 20.13
C ARG A 94 12.04 6.03 20.94
N PHE A 95 12.62 4.84 21.04
CA PHE A 95 12.00 3.67 21.66
C PHE A 95 12.65 3.27 22.99
N VAL A 96 13.61 4.03 23.52
CA VAL A 96 14.34 3.70 24.77
C VAL A 96 13.37 3.47 25.94
N ASP A 97 12.39 4.35 26.11
CA ASP A 97 11.38 4.29 27.18
C ASP A 97 10.02 3.74 26.69
N ALA A 98 9.97 3.29 25.43
CA ALA A 98 8.73 2.80 24.85
C ALA A 98 8.42 1.36 25.31
N THR A 99 7.15 1.06 25.45
CA THR A 99 6.66 -0.24 25.88
C THR A 99 5.84 -0.89 24.77
N PHE A 100 6.19 -2.12 24.43
CA PHE A 100 5.43 -2.95 23.50
C PHE A 100 4.08 -3.33 24.11
N VAL A 101 2.99 -3.14 23.37
CA VAL A 101 1.66 -3.61 23.79
C VAL A 101 1.58 -5.12 23.51
N GLU A 102 1.58 -5.91 24.55
CA GLU A 102 1.62 -7.37 24.46
C GLU A 102 0.46 -7.92 23.62
N GLY A 103 0.75 -8.95 22.82
CA GLY A 103 -0.24 -9.56 21.91
C GLY A 103 -0.61 -8.73 20.69
N SER A 104 -0.11 -7.50 20.56
CA SER A 104 -0.44 -6.62 19.42
C SER A 104 0.26 -6.99 18.11
N GLY A 105 1.37 -7.74 18.15
CA GLY A 105 2.12 -8.09 16.95
C GLY A 105 1.31 -8.95 15.98
N LYS A 106 1.08 -8.43 14.76
CA LYS A 106 0.33 -9.13 13.70
C LYS A 106 1.03 -9.01 12.36
N GLY A 107 1.14 -10.14 11.66
CA GLY A 107 1.58 -10.21 10.28
C GLY A 107 0.41 -10.48 9.33
N TRP A 108 0.43 -9.86 8.16
CA TRP A 108 -0.55 -10.07 7.11
C TRP A 108 0.05 -9.95 5.72
N GLU A 109 -0.65 -10.47 4.72
CA GLU A 109 -0.30 -10.29 3.32
C GLU A 109 -1.35 -9.40 2.64
N LEU A 110 -0.91 -8.28 2.10
CA LEU A 110 -1.74 -7.30 1.40
C LEU A 110 -1.77 -7.62 -0.10
N PRO A 111 -2.93 -7.94 -0.69
CA PRO A 111 -3.05 -8.27 -2.10
C PRO A 111 -3.21 -7.02 -2.95
N PHE A 112 -2.27 -6.77 -3.86
CA PHE A 112 -2.27 -5.58 -4.72
C PHE A 112 -3.28 -5.65 -5.87
N GLY A 113 -3.88 -4.51 -6.16
CA GLY A 113 -4.75 -4.26 -7.32
C GLY A 113 -4.03 -4.15 -8.66
N SER A 114 -2.74 -4.46 -8.69
CA SER A 114 -1.89 -4.34 -9.87
C SER A 114 -2.27 -5.31 -11.00
N PRO A 115 -2.10 -4.90 -12.28
CA PRO A 115 -2.33 -5.78 -13.43
C PRO A 115 -1.32 -6.94 -13.42
N ARG A 116 -1.77 -8.15 -13.78
CA ARG A 116 -0.94 -9.35 -13.85
C ARG A 116 -0.54 -9.67 -15.28
N LYS A 117 0.59 -10.37 -15.47
CA LYS A 117 1.01 -10.89 -16.78
C LYS A 117 -0.02 -11.88 -17.32
N GLY A 118 -0.36 -11.78 -18.61
CA GLY A 118 -1.35 -12.65 -19.27
C GLY A 118 -2.79 -12.18 -19.09
N ALA A 119 -3.13 -11.58 -17.96
CA ALA A 119 -4.41 -10.90 -17.72
C ALA A 119 -4.28 -9.36 -17.84
N ALA A 120 -3.17 -8.87 -18.38
CA ALA A 120 -2.81 -7.45 -18.39
C ALA A 120 -3.78 -6.55 -19.16
N LEU A 121 -4.62 -7.11 -19.99
CA LEU A 121 -5.64 -6.41 -20.78
C LEU A 121 -7.06 -6.76 -20.35
N GLN A 122 -7.22 -7.65 -19.37
CA GLN A 122 -8.52 -8.01 -18.85
C GLN A 122 -8.54 -7.79 -17.34
N PRO A 123 -9.55 -7.08 -16.82
CA PRO A 123 -9.71 -6.92 -15.38
C PRO A 123 -9.86 -8.30 -14.73
N ARG A 124 -9.25 -8.47 -13.53
CA ARG A 124 -9.45 -9.70 -12.76
C ARG A 124 -10.92 -9.89 -12.46
N ARG A 125 -11.38 -11.13 -12.52
CA ARG A 125 -12.74 -11.46 -12.14
C ARG A 125 -12.91 -11.29 -10.63
N THR A 126 -13.64 -10.26 -10.22
CA THR A 126 -13.94 -9.93 -8.83
C THR A 126 -15.40 -10.23 -8.46
N ALA A 127 -16.22 -10.60 -9.45
CA ALA A 127 -17.59 -10.97 -9.23
C ALA A 127 -18.02 -12.10 -10.18
N MET A 128 -19.10 -12.77 -9.83
CA MET A 128 -19.80 -13.78 -10.61
C MET A 128 -21.23 -13.92 -10.08
N ALA A 129 -22.10 -14.58 -10.82
CA ALA A 129 -23.43 -14.92 -10.29
C ALA A 129 -23.32 -15.50 -8.87
N GLY A 130 -24.07 -14.97 -7.95
CA GLY A 130 -24.09 -15.36 -6.54
C GLY A 130 -22.98 -14.77 -5.65
N ALA A 131 -21.97 -14.05 -6.18
CA ALA A 131 -20.87 -13.53 -5.35
C ALA A 131 -20.20 -12.28 -5.90
N ILE A 132 -19.92 -11.31 -5.01
CA ILE A 132 -19.07 -10.14 -5.26
C ILE A 132 -17.95 -10.13 -4.21
N CYS A 133 -16.71 -9.95 -4.65
CA CYS A 133 -15.56 -9.66 -3.79
C CYS A 133 -15.33 -8.15 -3.75
N VAL A 134 -15.04 -7.61 -2.56
CA VAL A 134 -14.72 -6.20 -2.32
C VAL A 134 -13.41 -6.07 -1.55
N GLY A 135 -12.77 -4.91 -1.59
CA GLY A 135 -11.54 -4.63 -0.84
C GLY A 135 -10.43 -5.65 -1.07
N ASP A 136 -9.80 -6.12 -0.02
CA ASP A 136 -8.69 -7.08 -0.07
C ASP A 136 -9.10 -8.42 -0.70
N ALA A 137 -10.35 -8.86 -0.50
CA ALA A 137 -10.88 -10.06 -1.16
C ALA A 137 -10.89 -9.94 -2.70
N ALA A 138 -11.05 -8.73 -3.21
CA ALA A 138 -10.92 -8.40 -4.64
C ALA A 138 -9.47 -8.04 -5.04
N SER A 139 -8.53 -8.07 -4.09
CA SER A 139 -7.14 -7.62 -4.26
C SER A 139 -7.06 -6.19 -4.78
N LEU A 140 -7.60 -5.23 -4.04
CA LEU A 140 -7.68 -3.82 -4.44
C LEU A 140 -6.71 -2.90 -3.69
N VAL A 141 -5.76 -3.45 -2.93
CA VAL A 141 -4.74 -2.65 -2.25
C VAL A 141 -3.86 -1.93 -3.28
N ASP A 142 -3.62 -0.64 -3.07
CA ASP A 142 -2.74 0.15 -3.95
C ASP A 142 -1.31 -0.38 -3.90
N PRO A 143 -0.69 -0.68 -5.05
CA PRO A 143 0.64 -1.31 -5.08
C PRO A 143 1.77 -0.41 -4.60
N PHE A 144 1.60 0.91 -4.65
CA PHE A 144 2.66 1.87 -4.27
C PHE A 144 2.55 2.30 -2.82
N SER A 145 1.38 2.78 -2.43
CA SER A 145 1.13 3.30 -1.08
C SER A 145 0.81 2.21 -0.05
N GLY A 146 0.28 1.05 -0.47
CA GLY A 146 -0.27 0.03 0.42
C GLY A 146 -1.64 0.42 0.99
N GLU A 147 -2.25 1.51 0.50
CA GLU A 147 -3.59 1.95 0.88
C GLU A 147 -4.63 0.95 0.34
N GLY A 148 -5.60 0.59 1.17
CA GLY A 148 -6.65 -0.36 0.80
C GLY A 148 -8.02 0.03 1.31
N VAL A 149 -8.10 0.90 2.34
CA VAL A 149 -9.36 1.24 3.01
C VAL A 149 -10.29 2.00 2.08
N GLY A 150 -9.78 3.03 1.39
CA GLY A 150 -10.57 3.82 0.43
C GLY A 150 -11.08 2.96 -0.72
N ASN A 151 -10.23 2.08 -1.26
CA ASN A 151 -10.62 1.15 -2.33
C ASN A 151 -11.63 0.10 -1.85
N ALA A 152 -11.53 -0.35 -0.59
CA ALA A 152 -12.51 -1.25 0.02
C ALA A 152 -13.87 -0.57 0.16
N LEU A 153 -13.92 0.66 0.66
CA LEU A 153 -15.15 1.43 0.79
C LEU A 153 -15.78 1.73 -0.56
N LEU A 154 -14.98 2.13 -1.56
CA LEU A 154 -15.46 2.40 -2.91
C LEU A 154 -16.06 1.14 -3.54
N SER A 155 -15.35 0.02 -3.49
CA SER A 155 -15.84 -1.25 -4.06
C SER A 155 -17.10 -1.75 -3.37
N ALA A 156 -17.20 -1.60 -2.05
CA ALA A 156 -18.40 -1.94 -1.29
C ALA A 156 -19.59 -1.03 -1.65
N LYS A 157 -19.36 0.29 -1.75
CA LYS A 157 -20.38 1.26 -2.16
C LYS A 157 -20.91 0.94 -3.57
N LEU A 158 -20.01 0.61 -4.49
CA LEU A 158 -20.39 0.23 -5.85
C LEU A 158 -21.21 -1.07 -5.86
N ALA A 159 -20.78 -2.08 -5.13
CA ALA A 159 -21.52 -3.34 -5.03
C ALA A 159 -22.95 -3.14 -4.51
N ILE A 160 -23.11 -2.35 -3.45
CA ILE A 160 -24.43 -2.04 -2.88
C ILE A 160 -25.29 -1.21 -3.84
N SER A 161 -24.69 -0.32 -4.65
CA SER A 161 -25.45 0.49 -5.61
C SER A 161 -26.04 -0.31 -6.78
N LEU A 162 -25.52 -1.49 -7.03
CA LEU A 162 -25.95 -2.37 -8.12
C LEU A 162 -26.82 -3.54 -7.66
N PHE A 163 -26.65 -3.98 -6.42
CA PHE A 163 -27.40 -5.09 -5.86
C PHE A 163 -28.54 -4.59 -4.97
N ASP A 164 -29.75 -4.87 -5.37
CA ASP A 164 -30.96 -4.65 -4.60
C ASP A 164 -31.57 -5.99 -4.17
N ARG A 165 -31.73 -6.18 -2.87
CA ARG A 165 -32.21 -7.46 -2.31
C ARG A 165 -33.68 -7.75 -2.67
N GLU A 166 -34.49 -6.73 -2.83
CA GLU A 166 -35.91 -6.91 -3.18
C GLU A 166 -36.05 -7.29 -4.66
N VAL A 167 -35.28 -6.63 -5.53
CA VAL A 167 -35.26 -6.89 -6.98
C VAL A 167 -34.55 -8.23 -7.28
N HIS A 168 -33.46 -8.51 -6.55
CA HIS A 168 -32.62 -9.70 -6.75
C HIS A 168 -32.88 -10.76 -5.66
N SER A 169 -34.15 -11.05 -5.39
CA SER A 169 -34.56 -11.98 -4.31
C SER A 169 -34.02 -13.41 -4.47
N GLU A 170 -33.78 -13.84 -5.71
CA GLU A 170 -33.18 -15.15 -6.01
C GLU A 170 -31.65 -15.19 -5.97
N GLY A 171 -31.00 -14.06 -5.63
CA GLY A 171 -29.55 -13.92 -5.53
C GLY A 171 -28.99 -12.95 -6.56
N LEU A 172 -27.67 -12.82 -6.58
CA LEU A 172 -26.96 -11.90 -7.48
C LEU A 172 -26.96 -12.44 -8.92
N PRO A 173 -27.57 -11.74 -9.88
CA PRO A 173 -27.53 -12.13 -11.30
C PRO A 173 -26.14 -11.98 -11.91
N ALA A 174 -25.85 -12.71 -12.99
CA ALA A 174 -24.60 -12.60 -13.71
C ALA A 174 -24.38 -11.19 -14.31
N GLU A 175 -25.45 -10.59 -14.82
CA GLU A 175 -25.43 -9.26 -15.44
C GLU A 175 -25.01 -8.17 -14.43
N VAL A 176 -25.51 -8.25 -13.20
CA VAL A 176 -25.13 -7.35 -12.10
C VAL A 176 -23.67 -7.55 -11.71
N ALA A 177 -23.21 -8.79 -11.67
CA ALA A 177 -21.81 -9.12 -11.38
C ALA A 177 -20.88 -8.58 -12.48
N ASP A 178 -21.26 -8.71 -13.74
CA ASP A 178 -20.49 -8.21 -14.89
C ASP A 178 -20.48 -6.66 -14.91
N GLU A 179 -21.60 -6.02 -14.64
CA GLU A 179 -21.68 -4.56 -14.53
C GLU A 179 -20.80 -4.04 -13.37
N TYR A 180 -20.82 -4.72 -12.22
CA TYR A 180 -19.92 -4.37 -11.11
C TYR A 180 -18.46 -4.42 -11.54
N MET A 181 -18.04 -5.49 -12.22
CA MET A 181 -16.65 -5.61 -12.69
C MET A 181 -16.26 -4.50 -13.66
N VAL A 182 -17.13 -4.18 -14.61
CA VAL A 182 -16.86 -3.10 -15.57
C VAL A 182 -16.65 -1.78 -14.83
N ARG A 183 -17.61 -1.37 -14.01
CA ARG A 183 -17.54 -0.09 -13.27
C ARG A 183 -16.37 -0.05 -12.30
N LEU A 184 -16.09 -1.14 -11.58
CA LEU A 184 -14.98 -1.22 -10.64
C LEU A 184 -13.64 -0.95 -11.35
N TRP A 185 -13.41 -1.59 -12.48
CA TRP A 185 -12.14 -1.49 -13.19
C TRP A 185 -12.02 -0.24 -14.06
N GLU A 186 -13.11 0.35 -14.49
CA GLU A 186 -13.11 1.69 -15.06
C GLU A 186 -12.68 2.73 -14.02
N GLU A 187 -13.17 2.62 -12.79
CA GLU A 187 -12.83 3.56 -11.70
C GLU A 187 -11.42 3.34 -11.15
N LEU A 188 -11.05 2.12 -10.76
CA LEU A 188 -9.80 1.83 -10.06
C LEU A 188 -8.66 1.36 -10.97
N GLY A 189 -8.96 0.78 -12.11
CA GLY A 189 -7.97 0.13 -12.97
C GLY A 189 -6.83 1.04 -13.41
N PRO A 190 -7.11 2.25 -13.94
CA PRO A 190 -6.07 3.19 -14.36
C PRO A 190 -5.13 3.59 -13.23
N GLU A 191 -5.67 3.86 -12.04
CA GLU A 191 -4.89 4.26 -10.87
C GLU A 191 -4.01 3.12 -10.37
N LEU A 192 -4.57 1.95 -10.13
CA LEU A 192 -3.84 0.77 -9.66
C LEU A 192 -2.73 0.35 -10.64
N SER A 193 -3.00 0.47 -11.94
CA SER A 193 -2.00 0.22 -12.99
C SER A 193 -0.85 1.23 -12.92
N ASN A 194 -1.14 2.49 -12.70
CA ASN A 194 -0.14 3.54 -12.59
C ASN A 194 0.68 3.38 -11.30
N SER A 195 0.04 3.16 -10.16
CA SER A 195 0.71 2.87 -8.90
C SER A 195 1.68 1.68 -9.03
N PHE A 196 1.31 0.65 -9.76
CA PHE A 196 2.19 -0.47 -10.03
C PHE A 196 3.42 -0.09 -10.87
N LYS A 197 3.27 0.81 -11.85
CA LYS A 197 4.42 1.33 -12.63
C LYS A 197 5.39 2.08 -11.71
N ILE A 198 4.88 2.93 -10.81
CA ILE A 198 5.71 3.66 -9.83
C ILE A 198 6.42 2.67 -8.91
N GLN A 199 5.71 1.71 -8.33
CA GLN A 199 6.31 0.68 -7.48
C GLN A 199 7.51 0.01 -8.18
N ARG A 200 7.39 -0.30 -9.48
CA ARG A 200 8.48 -0.90 -10.26
C ARG A 200 9.69 0.02 -10.43
N ILE A 201 9.47 1.34 -10.53
CA ILE A 201 10.56 2.33 -10.61
C ILE A 201 11.27 2.44 -9.27
N VAL A 202 10.50 2.55 -8.18
CA VAL A 202 11.00 2.69 -6.80
C VAL A 202 11.83 1.49 -6.36
N ARG A 203 11.58 0.30 -6.89
CA ARG A 203 12.41 -0.90 -6.65
C ARG A 203 13.88 -0.74 -7.09
N ARG A 204 14.18 0.21 -7.98
CA ARG A 204 15.54 0.50 -8.38
C ARG A 204 16.16 1.51 -7.38
N LYS A 205 16.82 1.01 -6.34
CA LYS A 205 17.43 1.84 -5.27
C LYS A 205 18.19 3.07 -5.79
N ARG A 206 18.95 2.94 -6.87
CA ARG A 206 19.70 4.07 -7.46
C ARG A 206 18.78 5.18 -7.96
N LEU A 207 17.66 4.83 -8.59
CA LEU A 207 16.68 5.81 -9.06
C LEU A 207 15.93 6.43 -7.90
N MET A 208 15.55 5.63 -6.91
CA MET A 208 14.90 6.14 -5.70
C MET A 208 15.80 7.10 -4.94
N ASN A 209 17.08 6.75 -4.74
CA ASN A 209 18.03 7.62 -4.06
C ASN A 209 18.27 8.92 -4.82
N LEU A 210 18.36 8.88 -6.17
CA LEU A 210 18.46 10.08 -6.99
C LEU A 210 17.21 10.96 -6.81
N PHE A 211 16.03 10.35 -6.84
CA PHE A 211 14.76 11.03 -6.69
C PHE A 211 14.65 11.71 -5.31
N VAL A 212 14.94 10.98 -4.23
CA VAL A 212 14.90 11.49 -2.85
C VAL A 212 15.91 12.63 -2.66
N ARG A 213 17.15 12.51 -3.17
CA ARG A 213 18.16 13.56 -3.10
C ARG A 213 17.74 14.84 -3.83
N LYS A 214 17.05 14.70 -4.95
CA LYS A 214 16.52 15.85 -5.69
C LYS A 214 15.30 16.45 -4.98
N ALA A 215 14.41 15.61 -4.45
CA ALA A 215 13.26 16.03 -3.67
C ALA A 215 13.69 16.81 -2.41
N ALA A 216 14.71 16.34 -1.70
CA ALA A 216 15.25 17.02 -0.52
C ALA A 216 15.73 18.47 -0.78
N LYS A 217 16.01 18.81 -2.03
CA LYS A 217 16.48 20.14 -2.45
C LYS A 217 15.41 20.99 -3.14
N ARG A 218 14.20 20.45 -3.34
CA ARG A 218 13.15 21.11 -4.14
C ARG A 218 11.79 21.02 -3.43
N PRO A 219 11.34 22.13 -2.82
CA PRO A 219 10.06 22.17 -2.10
C PRO A 219 8.86 21.69 -2.92
N ALA A 220 8.80 22.04 -4.21
CA ALA A 220 7.73 21.62 -5.11
C ALA A 220 7.69 20.08 -5.30
N LEU A 221 8.85 19.41 -5.29
CA LEU A 221 8.92 17.96 -5.41
C LEU A 221 8.62 17.26 -4.07
N GLN A 222 9.01 17.90 -2.95
CA GLN A 222 8.62 17.44 -1.60
C GLN A 222 7.10 17.47 -1.44
N ALA A 223 6.48 18.63 -1.74
CA ALA A 223 5.03 18.78 -1.69
C ALA A 223 4.33 17.74 -2.56
N ALA A 224 4.77 17.58 -3.82
CA ALA A 224 4.17 16.60 -4.73
C ALA A 224 4.30 15.14 -4.23
N LEU A 225 5.37 14.80 -3.49
CA LEU A 225 5.53 13.49 -2.86
C LEU A 225 4.58 13.30 -1.69
N THR A 226 4.52 14.27 -0.80
CA THR A 226 3.62 14.26 0.36
C THR A 226 2.16 14.19 -0.11
N ASP A 227 1.80 15.04 -1.06
CA ASP A 227 0.46 15.07 -1.64
C ASP A 227 0.09 13.75 -2.34
N ALA A 228 1.05 13.11 -3.02
CA ALA A 228 0.80 11.84 -3.71
C ALA A 228 0.54 10.67 -2.77
N LEU A 229 1.00 10.74 -1.53
CA LEU A 229 0.64 9.76 -0.49
C LEU A 229 -0.75 10.03 0.09
N ALA A 230 -1.21 11.29 0.01
CA ALA A 230 -2.47 11.74 0.60
C ALA A 230 -3.62 11.84 -0.41
N SER A 231 -3.35 12.06 -1.71
CA SER A 231 -4.40 12.28 -2.70
C SER A 231 -4.14 11.66 -4.07
N LYS A 232 -5.23 11.13 -4.65
CA LYS A 232 -5.25 10.54 -6.00
C LYS A 232 -4.90 11.56 -7.11
N GLU A 233 -5.28 12.82 -6.94
CA GLU A 233 -4.99 13.86 -7.93
C GLU A 233 -3.51 14.24 -7.97
N ALA A 234 -2.86 14.26 -6.82
CA ALA A 234 -1.43 14.51 -6.73
C ALA A 234 -0.60 13.35 -7.31
N GLN A 235 -1.08 12.11 -7.18
CA GLN A 235 -0.45 10.97 -7.85
C GLN A 235 -0.42 11.15 -9.37
N LYS A 236 -1.46 11.75 -9.99
CA LYS A 236 -1.48 12.03 -11.44
C LYS A 236 -0.32 12.93 -11.88
N LYS A 237 0.13 13.88 -11.07
CA LYS A 237 1.30 14.73 -11.36
C LYS A 237 2.59 13.91 -11.42
N LEU A 238 2.79 12.97 -10.49
CA LEU A 238 3.94 12.06 -10.50
C LEU A 238 3.92 11.07 -11.68
N HIS A 239 2.78 10.88 -12.32
CA HIS A 239 2.67 10.02 -13.49
C HIS A 239 3.03 10.73 -14.81
N ASN A 240 3.15 12.05 -14.81
CA ASN A 240 3.53 12.80 -16.00
C ASN A 240 5.05 12.72 -16.22
N PRO A 241 5.54 11.96 -17.21
CA PRO A 241 6.98 11.80 -17.43
C PRO A 241 7.67 13.12 -17.80
N LEU A 242 6.97 14.06 -18.43
CA LEU A 242 7.51 15.40 -18.73
C LEU A 242 7.66 16.23 -17.46
N TRP A 243 6.67 16.15 -16.55
CA TRP A 243 6.75 16.84 -15.26
C TRP A 243 7.87 16.26 -14.39
N LEU A 244 8.01 14.93 -14.34
CA LEU A 244 9.12 14.26 -13.64
C LEU A 244 10.47 14.62 -14.24
N ALA A 245 10.61 14.56 -15.57
CA ALA A 245 11.86 14.93 -16.25
C ALA A 245 12.25 16.36 -15.94
N ARG A 246 11.32 17.32 -16.02
CA ARG A 246 11.54 18.73 -15.70
C ARG A 246 11.96 18.95 -14.25
N ASN A 247 11.38 18.21 -13.31
CA ASN A 247 11.63 18.40 -11.89
C ASN A 247 12.76 17.51 -11.33
N ILE A 248 13.19 16.47 -12.04
CA ILE A 248 14.28 15.59 -11.64
C ILE A 248 15.57 15.91 -12.41
N LEU A 249 15.50 16.23 -13.70
CA LEU A 249 16.68 16.39 -14.56
C LEU A 249 17.15 17.85 -14.66
N LEU A 250 16.27 18.82 -14.59
CA LEU A 250 16.58 20.26 -14.54
C LEU A 250 16.64 20.76 -13.10
#